data_0a80387b37f7f8e79e4fbd38a6d8dece
#
_entry.id   0a80387b37f7f8e79e4fbd38a6d8dece
#
_cell.length_a   1.000
_cell.length_b   1.000
_cell.length_c   1.000
_cell.angle_alpha   90.00
_cell.angle_beta   90.00
_cell.angle_gamma   90.00
#
_symmetry.space_group_name_H-M   'P 1'
#
loop_
_entity.id
_entity.type
_entity.pdbx_description
1 polymer ?
#
loop_
_entity_poly.entity_id
_entity_poly.type
_entity_poly.pdbx_seq_one_letter_code
_entity_poly.pdbx_strand_id
1 'polypeptide(L)'
;MAESETIFARILRGEIPCDQVHADELCLAFRDIQPQAPVHVLVIPREPLVNLADAEPRHQALLGHLLLVAAQVAKQEGLSSWRTVINNGAEAGQTVFHLHVHVIGGRPLLWPPG
;
A
#
# COMPACT_ATOMS: atom_id res chain seq x y z
N MET A 1 1.94 -1.18 -21.60
CA MET A 1 2.44 -2.26 -20.78
C MET A 1 1.50 -2.54 -19.62
N ALA A 2 1.54 -3.76 -19.13
CA ALA A 2 0.60 -4.22 -18.10
C ALA A 2 0.68 -3.37 -16.84
N GLU A 3 1.89 -3.01 -16.38
CA GLU A 3 2.04 -2.26 -15.13
C GLU A 3 1.37 -0.89 -15.19
N SER A 4 1.46 -0.22 -16.33
CA SER A 4 0.89 1.13 -16.45
C SER A 4 -0.63 1.10 -16.51
N GLU A 5 -1.21 -0.09 -16.69
CA GLU A 5 -2.66 -0.24 -16.81
C GLU A 5 -3.28 -0.84 -15.55
N THR A 6 -2.52 -0.99 -14.46
CA THR A 6 -3.11 -1.48 -13.21
C THR A 6 -4.15 -0.48 -12.71
N ILE A 7 -5.07 -0.98 -11.88
CA ILE A 7 -6.07 -0.12 -11.26
C ILE A 7 -5.39 0.99 -10.43
N PHE A 8 -4.25 0.69 -9.80
CA PHE A 8 -3.53 1.71 -9.01
C PHE A 8 -2.92 2.77 -9.90
N ALA A 9 -2.36 2.40 -11.05
CA ALA A 9 -1.85 3.38 -11.99
C ALA A 9 -2.97 4.32 -12.45
N ARG A 10 -4.16 3.77 -12.67
CA ARG A 10 -5.32 4.57 -13.10
C ARG A 10 -5.81 5.48 -11.98
N ILE A 11 -5.76 5.03 -10.73
CA ILE A 11 -6.06 5.87 -9.57
C ILE A 11 -5.08 7.04 -9.50
N LEU A 12 -3.78 6.77 -9.70
CA LEU A 12 -2.76 7.81 -9.66
C LEU A 12 -2.95 8.86 -10.76
N ARG A 13 -3.50 8.46 -11.91
CA ARG A 13 -3.80 9.39 -13.00
C ARG A 13 -5.13 10.13 -12.80
N GLY A 14 -5.86 9.83 -11.74
CA GLY A 14 -7.15 10.46 -11.49
C GLY A 14 -8.30 9.90 -12.31
N GLU A 15 -8.10 8.76 -12.97
CA GLU A 15 -9.14 8.14 -13.81
C GLU A 15 -10.15 7.37 -13.00
N ILE A 16 -9.75 6.89 -11.82
CA ILE A 16 -10.61 6.15 -10.90
C ILE A 16 -10.58 6.85 -9.55
N PRO A 17 -11.74 7.15 -8.95
CA PRO A 17 -11.76 7.80 -7.64
C PRO A 17 -11.31 6.83 -6.54
N CYS A 18 -10.81 7.37 -5.44
CA CYS A 18 -10.45 6.60 -4.26
C CYS A 18 -10.74 7.41 -3.01
N ASP A 19 -10.81 6.72 -1.87
CA ASP A 19 -11.00 7.37 -0.57
C ASP A 19 -9.62 7.70 0.00
N GLN A 20 -9.09 8.85 -0.42
CA GLN A 20 -7.73 9.26 -0.13
C GLN A 20 -7.57 9.69 1.32
N VAL A 21 -6.51 9.21 1.98
CA VAL A 21 -6.17 9.60 3.35
C VAL A 21 -4.82 10.31 3.44
N HIS A 22 -3.99 10.24 2.40
CA HIS A 22 -2.69 10.92 2.35
C HIS A 22 -2.23 11.02 0.90
N ALA A 23 -1.59 12.13 0.57
CA ALA A 23 -0.96 12.29 -0.74
C ALA A 23 0.25 13.19 -0.60
N ASP A 24 1.34 12.83 -1.25
CA ASP A 24 2.52 13.68 -1.35
C ASP A 24 3.19 13.44 -2.71
N GLU A 25 4.40 13.98 -2.89
CA GLU A 25 5.09 13.90 -4.18
C GLU A 25 5.51 12.47 -4.54
N LEU A 26 5.64 11.60 -3.55
CA LEU A 26 6.17 10.26 -3.76
C LEU A 26 5.11 9.17 -3.71
N CYS A 27 4.00 9.41 -3.01
CA CYS A 27 3.03 8.34 -2.79
C CYS A 27 1.62 8.86 -2.57
N LEU A 28 0.68 7.91 -2.61
CA LEU A 28 -0.72 8.13 -2.34
C LEU A 28 -1.19 7.04 -1.38
N ALA A 29 -2.02 7.38 -0.41
CA ALA A 29 -2.62 6.39 0.47
C ALA A 29 -4.14 6.53 0.44
N PHE A 30 -4.86 5.39 0.38
CA PHE A 30 -6.31 5.38 0.29
C PHE A 30 -6.86 4.12 0.94
N ARG A 31 -8.13 4.18 1.36
CA ARG A 31 -8.78 3.05 2.00
C ARG A 31 -9.11 1.97 0.98
N ASP A 32 -8.87 0.71 1.35
CA ASP A 32 -9.20 -0.43 0.51
C ASP A 32 -10.72 -0.56 0.42
N ILE A 33 -11.24 -0.78 -0.79
CA ILE A 33 -12.69 -0.93 -0.99
C ILE A 33 -13.18 -2.32 -0.55
N GLN A 34 -12.26 -3.25 -0.31
CA GLN A 34 -12.57 -4.58 0.23
C GLN A 34 -11.76 -4.79 1.50
N PRO A 35 -12.07 -4.03 2.57
CA PRO A 35 -11.24 -4.05 3.77
C PRO A 35 -11.26 -5.41 4.46
N GLN A 36 -10.09 -5.84 4.92
CA GLN A 36 -9.93 -7.09 5.65
C GLN A 36 -9.92 -6.87 7.17
N ALA A 37 -10.08 -5.62 7.59
CA ALA A 37 -10.13 -5.22 8.99
C ALA A 37 -10.86 -3.88 9.05
N PRO A 38 -11.28 -3.42 10.25
CA PRO A 38 -11.93 -2.11 10.39
C PRO A 38 -11.10 -0.97 9.80
N VAL A 39 -9.77 -1.04 9.89
CA VAL A 39 -8.88 -0.12 9.19
C VAL A 39 -8.06 -0.94 8.20
N HIS A 40 -8.13 -0.59 6.93
CA HIS A 40 -7.34 -1.21 5.88
C HIS A 40 -7.01 -0.16 4.84
N VAL A 41 -5.77 0.33 4.87
CA VAL A 41 -5.30 1.39 3.98
C VAL A 41 -4.17 0.83 3.12
N LEU A 42 -4.12 1.29 1.88
CA LEU A 42 -3.06 0.95 0.93
C LEU A 42 -2.20 2.20 0.71
N VAL A 43 -0.88 2.02 0.78
CA VAL A 43 0.07 3.09 0.45
C VAL A 43 0.80 2.67 -0.82
N ILE A 44 0.70 3.47 -1.87
CA ILE A 44 1.30 3.14 -3.16
C ILE A 44 2.27 4.22 -3.60
N PRO A 45 3.42 3.84 -4.19
CA PRO A 45 4.32 4.83 -4.78
C PRO A 45 3.74 5.35 -6.11
N ARG A 46 4.07 6.59 -6.44
CA ARG A 46 3.69 7.12 -7.76
C ARG A 46 4.54 6.50 -8.86
N GLU A 47 5.78 6.11 -8.54
CA GLU A 47 6.63 5.40 -9.48
C GLU A 47 6.07 4.00 -9.73
N PRO A 48 5.96 3.53 -10.98
CA PRO A 48 5.36 2.22 -11.29
C PRO A 48 6.33 1.08 -10.98
N LEU A 49 6.48 0.74 -9.71
CA LEU A 49 7.31 -0.34 -9.23
C LEU A 49 6.40 -1.55 -8.98
N VAL A 50 6.72 -2.70 -9.58
CA VAL A 50 5.82 -3.86 -9.57
C VAL A 50 5.73 -4.49 -8.19
N ASN A 51 6.88 -4.75 -7.55
CA ASN A 51 6.94 -5.37 -6.22
C ASN A 51 8.32 -5.14 -5.62
N LEU A 52 8.55 -5.66 -4.40
CA LEU A 52 9.84 -5.48 -3.74
C LEU A 52 10.98 -6.16 -4.47
N ALA A 53 10.73 -7.32 -5.08
CA ALA A 53 11.78 -8.04 -5.82
C ALA A 53 12.28 -7.22 -7.00
N ASP A 54 11.46 -6.33 -7.52
CA ASP A 54 11.80 -5.48 -8.66
C ASP A 54 12.50 -4.19 -8.24
N ALA A 55 12.59 -3.94 -6.93
CA ALA A 55 13.20 -2.72 -6.42
C ALA A 55 14.73 -2.80 -6.54
N GLU A 56 15.31 -1.62 -6.72
CA GLU A 56 16.76 -1.45 -6.86
C GLU A 56 17.29 -0.58 -5.72
N PRO A 57 18.61 -0.55 -5.49
CA PRO A 57 19.18 0.31 -4.43
C PRO A 57 18.74 1.77 -4.52
N ARG A 58 18.50 2.29 -5.72
CA ARG A 58 18.02 3.68 -5.88
C ARG A 58 16.65 3.90 -5.30
N HIS A 59 15.90 2.84 -5.02
CA HIS A 59 14.55 2.92 -4.43
C HIS A 59 14.56 2.96 -2.91
N GLN A 60 15.75 2.92 -2.28
CA GLN A 60 15.84 2.82 -0.83
C GLN A 60 15.09 3.96 -0.12
N ALA A 61 15.28 5.21 -0.56
CA ALA A 61 14.61 6.34 0.04
C ALA A 61 13.10 6.27 -0.17
N LEU A 62 12.66 5.86 -1.36
CA LEU A 62 11.23 5.71 -1.66
C LEU A 62 10.60 4.66 -0.75
N LEU A 63 11.22 3.49 -0.62
CA LEU A 63 10.67 2.42 0.20
C LEU A 63 10.59 2.82 1.68
N GLY A 64 11.62 3.50 2.18
CA GLY A 64 11.60 4.03 3.54
C GLY A 64 10.47 5.02 3.72
N HIS A 65 10.26 5.89 2.73
CA HIS A 65 9.17 6.87 2.77
C HIS A 65 7.81 6.19 2.85
N LEU A 66 7.59 5.14 2.05
CA LEU A 66 6.32 4.41 2.07
C LEU A 66 6.05 3.82 3.46
N LEU A 67 7.08 3.27 4.11
CA LEU A 67 6.91 2.68 5.44
C LEU A 67 6.63 3.76 6.50
N LEU A 68 7.27 4.91 6.40
CA LEU A 68 7.00 6.02 7.32
C LEU A 68 5.60 6.56 7.13
N VAL A 69 5.14 6.68 5.89
CA VAL A 69 3.77 7.11 5.62
C VAL A 69 2.77 6.08 6.13
N ALA A 70 3.07 4.78 5.98
CA ALA A 70 2.20 3.72 6.50
C ALA A 70 2.01 3.87 8.01
N ALA A 71 3.09 4.14 8.75
CA ALA A 71 3.00 4.34 10.19
C ALA A 71 2.22 5.62 10.53
N GLN A 72 2.44 6.69 9.78
CA GLN A 72 1.72 7.95 9.97
C GLN A 72 0.23 7.76 9.75
N VAL A 73 -0.14 7.08 8.68
CA VAL A 73 -1.56 6.83 8.36
C VAL A 73 -2.20 5.96 9.43
N ALA A 74 -1.50 4.92 9.91
CA ALA A 74 -2.02 4.08 10.98
C ALA A 74 -2.40 4.93 12.20
N LYS A 75 -1.53 5.86 12.59
CA LYS A 75 -1.79 6.73 13.72
C LYS A 75 -2.95 7.69 13.45
N GLN A 76 -3.02 8.23 12.23
CA GLN A 76 -4.12 9.12 11.82
C GLN A 76 -5.46 8.39 11.88
N GLU A 77 -5.48 7.09 11.58
CA GLU A 77 -6.69 6.28 11.64
C GLU A 77 -7.01 5.82 13.06
N GLY A 78 -6.24 6.27 14.05
CA GLY A 78 -6.52 5.99 15.46
C GLY A 78 -5.97 4.68 15.97
N LEU A 79 -5.07 4.03 15.23
CA LEU A 79 -4.52 2.74 15.63
C LEU A 79 -3.37 2.91 16.61
N SER A 80 -3.39 2.11 17.69
CA SER A 80 -2.25 1.99 18.61
C SER A 80 -1.39 0.80 18.25
N SER A 81 -1.94 -0.18 17.53
CA SER A 81 -1.18 -1.30 16.99
C SER A 81 -1.78 -1.71 15.66
N TRP A 82 -0.94 -2.20 14.78
CA TRP A 82 -1.36 -2.55 13.42
C TRP A 82 -0.36 -3.50 12.80
N ARG A 83 -0.74 -4.07 11.65
CA ARG A 83 0.15 -4.91 10.84
C ARG A 83 0.41 -4.22 9.52
N THR A 84 1.67 -4.21 9.10
CA THR A 84 2.09 -3.70 7.80
C THR A 84 2.47 -4.90 6.93
N VAL A 85 1.87 -5.01 5.74
CA VAL A 85 2.06 -6.16 4.86
C VAL A 85 2.41 -5.68 3.47
N ILE A 86 3.44 -6.29 2.88
CA ILE A 86 3.80 -6.09 1.48
C ILE A 86 3.89 -7.47 0.85
N ASN A 87 2.97 -7.79 -0.05
CA ASN A 87 2.97 -9.07 -0.75
C ASN A 87 3.85 -8.97 -1.98
N ASN A 88 4.69 -9.97 -2.19
CA ASN A 88 5.56 -10.03 -3.36
C ASN A 88 5.27 -11.30 -4.13
N GLY A 89 4.56 -11.17 -5.25
CA GLY A 89 4.24 -12.29 -6.13
C GLY A 89 2.84 -12.84 -5.87
N ALA A 90 2.30 -13.51 -6.90
CA ALA A 90 0.92 -13.96 -6.89
C ALA A 90 0.65 -14.99 -5.79
N GLU A 91 1.57 -15.93 -5.54
CA GLU A 91 1.36 -16.96 -4.53
C GLU A 91 1.40 -16.39 -3.12
N ALA A 92 2.03 -15.23 -2.94
CA ALA A 92 2.06 -14.55 -1.65
C ALA A 92 0.86 -13.65 -1.43
N GLY A 93 -0.05 -13.57 -2.41
CA GLY A 93 -1.26 -12.78 -2.29
C GLY A 93 -1.25 -11.45 -3.03
N GLN A 94 -0.23 -11.19 -3.84
CA GLN A 94 -0.21 -9.97 -4.64
C GLN A 94 -1.16 -10.13 -5.82
N THR A 95 -2.21 -9.31 -5.88
CA THR A 95 -3.19 -9.36 -6.96
C THR A 95 -3.10 -8.16 -7.89
N VAL A 96 -2.55 -7.04 -7.43
CA VAL A 96 -2.30 -5.87 -8.25
C VAL A 96 -0.78 -5.71 -8.36
N PHE A 97 -0.27 -5.65 -9.59
CA PHE A 97 1.18 -5.65 -9.83
C PHE A 97 1.73 -4.24 -9.93
N HIS A 98 1.38 -3.45 -8.95
CA HIS A 98 1.92 -2.15 -8.59
C HIS A 98 2.16 -2.22 -7.09
N LEU A 99 3.39 -2.03 -6.65
CA LEU A 99 3.77 -2.17 -5.24
C LEU A 99 2.78 -1.45 -4.33
N HIS A 100 2.36 -2.11 -3.26
CA HIS A 100 1.51 -1.46 -2.28
C HIS A 100 1.75 -2.02 -0.89
N VAL A 101 1.66 -1.14 0.08
CA VAL A 101 1.85 -1.46 1.49
C VAL A 101 0.48 -1.45 2.15
N HIS A 102 0.07 -2.59 2.68
CA HIS A 102 -1.18 -2.68 3.46
C HIS A 102 -0.93 -2.23 4.87
N VAL A 103 -1.84 -1.41 5.41
CA VAL A 103 -1.89 -1.04 6.82
C VAL A 103 -3.20 -1.61 7.34
N ILE A 104 -3.13 -2.57 8.26
CA ILE A 104 -4.30 -3.33 8.70
C ILE A 104 -4.38 -3.27 10.22
N GLY A 105 -5.55 -2.90 10.75
CA GLY A 105 -5.74 -2.82 12.19
C GLY A 105 -7.18 -2.61 12.60
N GLY A 106 -7.39 -2.41 13.90
CA GLY A 106 -8.73 -2.20 14.44
C GLY A 106 -9.35 -3.47 14.99
N ARG A 107 -8.64 -4.59 14.95
CA ARG A 107 -9.04 -5.84 15.57
C ARG A 107 -7.78 -6.66 15.89
N PRO A 108 -7.88 -7.70 16.74
CA PRO A 108 -6.74 -8.60 16.95
C PRO A 108 -6.34 -9.27 15.63
N LEU A 109 -5.05 -9.34 15.39
CA LEU A 109 -4.47 -9.98 14.20
C LEU A 109 -3.63 -11.14 14.70
N LEU A 110 -3.91 -12.32 14.20
CA LEU A 110 -3.37 -13.55 14.75
C LEU A 110 -2.02 -13.92 14.13
N TRP A 111 -1.33 -14.85 14.75
CA TRP A 111 -0.10 -15.42 14.24
C TRP A 111 -0.25 -16.94 14.17
N PRO A 112 0.16 -17.62 13.07
CA PRO A 112 0.87 -17.05 11.90
C PRO A 112 -0.02 -16.15 11.02
N PRO A 113 0.61 -15.30 10.19
CA PRO A 113 -0.13 -14.27 9.45
C PRO A 113 -0.95 -14.77 8.26
N GLY A 114 -0.77 -15.99 7.86
CA GLY A 114 -1.52 -16.53 6.73
C GLY A 114 -1.90 -17.98 6.86
#